data_02fefd401d431fdd37e0323ac9496b92
#
_entry.id   02fefd401d431fdd37e0323ac9496b92
#
_cell.length_a   1.000
_cell.length_b   1.000
_cell.length_c   1.000
_cell.angle_alpha   90.00
_cell.angle_beta   90.00
_cell.angle_gamma   90.00
#
_symmetry.space_group_name_H-M   'P 1'
#
loop_
_entity.id
_entity.type
_entity.pdbx_description
1 polymer ?
#
loop_
_entity_poly.entity_id
_entity_poly.type
_entity_poly.pdbx_seq_one_letter_code
_entity_poly.pdbx_strand_id
1 'polypeptide(L)'
;RQRQMCIRDRSDRMLSLDFSERSLEVQRGVVMEEFKQRCLNQPYGDVGHLLRPLAYQKHPYQWPTIGKDLSHVANATLEEVKAFFFRFYAPNNAILAVTGNISFEEAVELTEKWFGTVPRREVPVRNLPQEPEQTEERRLTVERNVPLDSLFMAYHMCDHRHPDYYVFDILSDVLSNGRSSRLNQHLVQEKQLFSSIDAYISGSVDAGLFHIAGKPSAGVSLELAEAAVRDELDRLQQE
;
A
#
# COMPACT_ATOMS: atom_id res chain seq x y z
N ARG A 1 31.69 -13.85 8.42
CA ARG A 1 30.89 -14.98 7.85
C ARG A 1 29.42 -14.60 7.60
N GLN A 2 28.70 -14.00 8.55
CA GLN A 2 27.28 -13.62 8.38
C GLN A 2 27.04 -12.63 7.21
N ARG A 3 27.91 -11.64 7.01
CA ARG A 3 27.81 -10.63 5.94
C ARG A 3 27.91 -11.23 4.54
N GLN A 4 28.86 -12.13 4.34
CA GLN A 4 29.03 -12.85 3.06
C GLN A 4 27.82 -13.76 2.76
N MET A 5 27.23 -14.33 3.81
CA MET A 5 26.04 -15.14 3.69
C MET A 5 24.83 -14.34 3.15
N CYS A 6 24.58 -13.13 3.68
CA CYS A 6 23.45 -12.31 3.22
C CYS A 6 23.57 -11.91 1.73
N ILE A 7 24.75 -11.48 1.29
CA ILE A 7 24.97 -11.10 -0.12
C ILE A 7 24.83 -12.33 -1.02
N ARG A 8 25.41 -13.45 -0.62
CA ARG A 8 25.30 -14.74 -1.34
C ARG A 8 23.84 -15.19 -1.45
N ASP A 9 23.09 -15.22 -0.35
CA ASP A 9 21.70 -15.68 -0.35
C ASP A 9 20.81 -14.82 -1.26
N ARG A 10 21.08 -13.51 -1.32
CA ARG A 10 20.34 -12.61 -2.21
C ARG A 10 20.70 -12.84 -3.68
N SER A 11 21.97 -13.09 -3.99
CA SER A 11 22.40 -13.41 -5.35
C SER A 11 21.83 -14.74 -5.83
N ASP A 12 21.80 -15.74 -4.95
CA ASP A 12 21.24 -17.07 -5.24
C ASP A 12 19.76 -16.98 -5.59
N ARG A 13 18.98 -16.22 -4.82
CA ARG A 13 17.57 -15.95 -5.12
C ARG A 13 17.33 -15.18 -6.42
N MET A 14 18.26 -14.34 -6.84
CA MET A 14 18.17 -13.63 -8.13
C MET A 14 18.53 -14.53 -9.30
N LEU A 15 19.38 -15.51 -9.08
CA LEU A 15 19.78 -16.48 -10.07
C LEU A 15 18.68 -17.50 -10.36
N SER A 16 18.13 -18.10 -9.30
CA SER A 16 17.09 -19.13 -9.41
C SER A 16 16.32 -19.29 -8.10
N LEU A 17 15.11 -19.84 -8.21
CA LEU A 17 14.29 -20.33 -7.09
C LEU A 17 13.99 -21.81 -7.27
N ASP A 18 13.56 -22.49 -6.22
CA ASP A 18 12.98 -23.82 -6.33
C ASP A 18 11.59 -23.75 -6.96
N PHE A 19 11.54 -23.86 -8.29
CA PHE A 19 10.32 -23.87 -9.07
C PHE A 19 9.70 -25.26 -9.12
N SER A 20 9.27 -25.77 -7.97
CA SER A 20 8.56 -27.04 -7.87
C SER A 20 7.07 -26.83 -7.57
N GLU A 21 6.22 -27.76 -8.02
CA GLU A 21 4.77 -27.72 -7.70
C GLU A 21 4.54 -27.75 -6.18
N ARG A 22 5.39 -28.47 -5.44
CA ARG A 22 5.32 -28.53 -3.98
C ARG A 22 5.58 -27.17 -3.34
N SER A 23 6.63 -26.46 -3.79
CA SER A 23 6.96 -25.11 -3.30
C SER A 23 5.84 -24.14 -3.61
N LEU A 24 5.28 -24.20 -4.83
CA LEU A 24 4.16 -23.36 -5.23
C LEU A 24 2.94 -23.60 -4.35
N GLU A 25 2.56 -24.85 -4.12
CA GLU A 25 1.39 -25.20 -3.31
C GLU A 25 1.53 -24.72 -1.86
N VAL A 26 2.70 -24.89 -1.26
CA VAL A 26 2.97 -24.37 0.09
C VAL A 26 2.83 -22.86 0.14
N GLN A 27 3.45 -22.13 -0.80
CA GLN A 27 3.39 -20.67 -0.82
C GLN A 27 1.98 -20.15 -1.16
N ARG A 28 1.27 -20.82 -2.06
CA ARG A 28 -0.13 -20.53 -2.35
C ARG A 28 -0.99 -20.60 -1.07
N GLY A 29 -0.83 -21.65 -0.29
CA GLY A 29 -1.52 -21.80 1.00
C GLY A 29 -1.21 -20.67 1.97
N VAL A 30 0.06 -20.29 2.10
CA VAL A 30 0.50 -19.19 2.96
C VAL A 30 -0.11 -17.84 2.54
N VAL A 31 -0.03 -17.51 1.25
CA VAL A 31 -0.56 -16.22 0.74
C VAL A 31 -2.09 -16.17 0.81
N MET A 32 -2.76 -17.28 0.54
CA MET A 32 -4.22 -17.38 0.69
C MET A 32 -4.67 -17.18 2.14
N GLU A 33 -3.94 -17.76 3.08
CA GLU A 33 -4.25 -17.55 4.50
C GLU A 33 -3.96 -16.12 4.95
N GLU A 34 -2.86 -15.52 4.49
CA GLU A 34 -2.57 -14.11 4.73
C GLU A 34 -3.68 -13.19 4.20
N PHE A 35 -4.17 -13.46 2.98
CA PHE A 35 -5.28 -12.72 2.39
C PHE A 35 -6.55 -12.82 3.27
N LYS A 36 -6.91 -14.02 3.70
CA LYS A 36 -8.06 -14.23 4.58
C LYS A 36 -7.90 -13.49 5.90
N GLN A 37 -6.74 -13.62 6.54
CA GLN A 37 -6.49 -12.96 7.83
C GLN A 37 -6.52 -11.45 7.72
N ARG A 38 -5.94 -10.87 6.68
CA ARG A 38 -5.87 -9.41 6.53
C ARG A 38 -7.14 -8.78 5.99
N CYS A 39 -7.82 -9.46 5.06
CA CYS A 39 -8.90 -8.84 4.31
C CYS A 39 -10.30 -9.37 4.67
N LEU A 40 -10.44 -10.63 5.10
CA LEU A 40 -11.75 -11.24 5.30
C LEU A 40 -12.09 -11.46 6.78
N ASN A 41 -11.11 -11.80 7.61
CA ASN A 41 -11.32 -12.21 8.99
C ASN A 41 -11.17 -11.07 10.00
N GLN A 42 -10.94 -9.85 9.55
CA GLN A 42 -10.84 -8.67 10.41
C GLN A 42 -11.97 -7.68 10.14
N PRO A 43 -12.52 -7.03 11.18
CA PRO A 43 -13.39 -5.89 10.98
C PRO A 43 -12.70 -4.84 10.10
N TYR A 44 -13.40 -4.36 9.09
CA TYR A 44 -12.90 -3.38 8.10
C TYR A 44 -11.71 -3.84 7.24
N GLY A 45 -11.36 -5.13 7.25
CA GLY A 45 -10.22 -5.66 6.49
C GLY A 45 -10.37 -5.56 4.97
N ASP A 46 -11.59 -5.53 4.46
CA ASP A 46 -11.92 -5.42 3.04
C ASP A 46 -11.99 -3.97 2.51
N VAL A 47 -11.83 -2.97 3.37
CA VAL A 47 -11.92 -1.53 2.98
C VAL A 47 -10.99 -1.19 1.82
N GLY A 48 -9.75 -1.68 1.83
CA GLY A 48 -8.83 -1.43 0.72
C GLY A 48 -9.29 -2.02 -0.61
N HIS A 49 -10.03 -3.15 -0.61
CA HIS A 49 -10.60 -3.77 -1.79
C HIS A 49 -11.86 -3.05 -2.30
N LEU A 50 -12.56 -2.35 -1.42
CA LEU A 50 -13.77 -1.59 -1.74
C LEU A 50 -13.45 -0.15 -2.17
N LEU A 51 -12.56 0.53 -1.46
CA LEU A 51 -12.24 1.94 -1.68
C LEU A 51 -11.39 2.16 -2.94
N ARG A 52 -10.38 1.29 -3.18
CA ARG A 52 -9.47 1.45 -4.31
C ARG A 52 -10.16 1.42 -5.68
N PRO A 53 -11.13 0.53 -5.98
CA PRO A 53 -11.87 0.57 -7.25
C PRO A 53 -12.76 1.79 -7.41
N LEU A 54 -13.15 2.47 -6.32
CA LEU A 54 -13.84 3.76 -6.40
C LEU A 54 -12.87 4.88 -6.77
N ALA A 55 -11.66 4.88 -6.19
CA ALA A 55 -10.65 5.89 -6.46
C ALA A 55 -9.99 5.70 -7.82
N TYR A 56 -9.66 4.48 -8.22
CA TYR A 56 -8.95 4.19 -9.46
C TYR A 56 -9.80 3.34 -10.39
N GLN A 57 -10.04 3.83 -11.60
CA GLN A 57 -10.82 3.12 -12.63
C GLN A 57 -9.95 2.44 -13.69
N LYS A 58 -8.75 2.99 -13.96
CA LYS A 58 -7.84 2.49 -14.99
C LYS A 58 -6.49 2.08 -14.45
N HIS A 59 -5.97 2.82 -13.47
CA HIS A 59 -4.66 2.55 -12.93
C HIS A 59 -4.65 1.25 -12.11
N PRO A 60 -3.58 0.42 -12.15
CA PRO A 60 -3.48 -0.83 -11.36
C PRO A 60 -3.60 -0.66 -9.85
N TYR A 61 -3.51 0.56 -9.32
CA TYR A 61 -3.75 0.83 -7.90
C TYR A 61 -5.20 0.60 -7.46
N GLN A 62 -6.10 0.28 -8.39
CA GLN A 62 -7.48 -0.14 -8.09
C GLN A 62 -7.58 -1.42 -7.25
N TRP A 63 -6.48 -2.17 -7.08
CA TRP A 63 -6.42 -3.30 -6.15
C TRP A 63 -5.17 -3.23 -5.26
N PRO A 64 -5.24 -3.77 -4.03
CA PRO A 64 -4.10 -3.80 -3.13
C PRO A 64 -3.03 -4.80 -3.58
N THR A 65 -1.81 -4.62 -3.07
CA THR A 65 -0.64 -5.45 -3.41
C THR A 65 -0.84 -6.93 -3.12
N ILE A 66 -1.65 -7.27 -2.10
CA ILE A 66 -1.96 -8.67 -1.75
C ILE A 66 -2.76 -9.39 -2.84
N GLY A 67 -3.32 -8.65 -3.79
CA GLY A 67 -4.11 -9.17 -4.91
C GLY A 67 -5.55 -8.64 -4.92
N LYS A 68 -6.17 -8.71 -6.08
CA LYS A 68 -7.55 -8.28 -6.28
C LYS A 68 -8.55 -9.29 -5.70
N ASP A 69 -8.27 -10.57 -5.90
CA ASP A 69 -9.17 -11.66 -5.55
C ASP A 69 -8.38 -12.90 -5.14
N LEU A 70 -8.90 -13.64 -4.16
CA LEU A 70 -8.27 -14.85 -3.64
C LEU A 70 -8.13 -15.94 -4.72
N SER A 71 -9.04 -15.99 -5.67
CA SER A 71 -9.00 -16.95 -6.78
C SER A 71 -7.79 -16.76 -7.68
N HIS A 72 -7.26 -15.54 -7.81
CA HIS A 72 -6.05 -15.28 -8.58
C HIS A 72 -4.84 -15.98 -7.97
N VAL A 73 -4.74 -15.98 -6.64
CA VAL A 73 -3.68 -16.71 -5.92
C VAL A 73 -3.91 -18.22 -6.02
N ALA A 74 -5.16 -18.66 -5.82
CA ALA A 74 -5.52 -20.07 -5.86
C ALA A 74 -5.24 -20.72 -7.22
N ASN A 75 -5.42 -19.97 -8.32
CA ASN A 75 -5.28 -20.47 -9.70
C ASN A 75 -3.92 -20.18 -10.32
N ALA A 76 -3.00 -19.49 -9.61
CA ALA A 76 -1.67 -19.19 -10.13
C ALA A 76 -0.90 -20.47 -10.50
N THR A 77 -0.37 -20.52 -11.70
CA THR A 77 0.37 -21.67 -12.22
C THR A 77 1.87 -21.50 -12.00
N LEU A 78 2.60 -22.63 -12.02
CA LEU A 78 4.07 -22.61 -11.91
C LEU A 78 4.71 -21.87 -13.09
N GLU A 79 4.14 -21.99 -14.29
CA GLU A 79 4.58 -21.30 -15.49
C GLU A 79 4.44 -19.78 -15.36
N GLU A 80 3.33 -19.29 -14.83
CA GLU A 80 3.12 -17.85 -14.56
C GLU A 80 4.13 -17.32 -13.55
N VAL A 81 4.37 -18.06 -12.47
CA VAL A 81 5.37 -17.69 -11.46
C VAL A 81 6.78 -17.63 -12.04
N LYS A 82 7.17 -18.63 -12.85
CA LYS A 82 8.45 -18.63 -13.59
C LYS A 82 8.54 -17.45 -14.53
N ALA A 83 7.52 -17.22 -15.35
CA ALA A 83 7.48 -16.13 -16.32
C ALA A 83 7.63 -14.76 -15.61
N PHE A 84 6.93 -14.56 -14.50
CA PHE A 84 7.06 -13.36 -13.68
C PHE A 84 8.48 -13.19 -13.14
N PHE A 85 9.05 -14.24 -12.55
CA PHE A 85 10.40 -14.21 -12.01
C PHE A 85 11.41 -13.84 -13.07
N PHE A 86 11.44 -14.55 -14.21
CA PHE A 86 12.41 -14.29 -15.27
C PHE A 86 12.22 -12.94 -15.96
N ARG A 87 11.02 -12.38 -15.91
CA ARG A 87 10.72 -11.06 -16.46
C ARG A 87 11.21 -9.91 -15.57
N PHE A 88 11.13 -10.05 -14.24
CA PHE A 88 11.34 -8.94 -13.34
C PHE A 88 12.57 -9.07 -12.43
N TYR A 89 13.00 -10.29 -12.10
CA TYR A 89 14.13 -10.55 -11.21
C TYR A 89 15.43 -10.60 -12.01
N ALA A 90 15.95 -9.43 -12.32
CA ALA A 90 17.21 -9.27 -13.04
C ALA A 90 18.09 -8.21 -12.37
N PRO A 91 19.44 -8.32 -12.42
CA PRO A 91 20.34 -7.35 -11.79
C PRO A 91 20.20 -5.94 -12.37
N ASN A 92 19.83 -5.83 -13.64
CA ASN A 92 19.57 -4.55 -14.30
C ASN A 92 18.15 -3.99 -14.03
N ASN A 93 17.36 -4.64 -13.19
CA ASN A 93 16.07 -4.19 -12.66
C ASN A 93 16.06 -4.13 -11.13
N ALA A 94 17.23 -4.11 -10.50
CA ALA A 94 17.37 -4.14 -9.06
C ALA A 94 18.37 -3.08 -8.59
N ILE A 95 18.16 -2.59 -7.38
CA ILE A 95 19.10 -1.75 -6.64
C ILE A 95 19.56 -2.56 -5.42
N LEU A 96 20.86 -2.76 -5.29
CA LEU A 96 21.45 -3.41 -4.12
C LEU A 96 21.92 -2.33 -3.15
N ALA A 97 21.37 -2.31 -1.95
CA ALA A 97 21.85 -1.50 -0.84
C ALA A 97 22.56 -2.40 0.18
N VAL A 98 23.80 -2.09 0.50
CA VAL A 98 24.59 -2.80 1.50
C VAL A 98 24.94 -1.84 2.64
N THR A 99 24.47 -2.14 3.83
CA THR A 99 24.70 -1.32 5.04
C THR A 99 25.36 -2.14 6.15
N GLY A 100 26.21 -1.52 6.92
CA GLY A 100 26.89 -2.16 8.05
C GLY A 100 28.35 -1.73 8.19
N ASN A 101 29.10 -2.41 9.04
CA ASN A 101 30.54 -2.19 9.20
C ASN A 101 31.30 -2.92 8.06
N ILE A 102 31.30 -2.35 6.87
CA ILE A 102 31.92 -2.86 5.64
C ILE A 102 32.47 -1.66 4.85
N SER A 103 33.61 -1.78 4.24
CA SER A 103 34.12 -0.75 3.33
C SER A 103 33.39 -0.81 1.97
N PHE A 104 33.46 0.28 1.23
CA PHE A 104 32.89 0.33 -0.12
C PHE A 104 33.56 -0.69 -1.05
N GLU A 105 34.90 -0.78 -0.98
CA GLU A 105 35.71 -1.69 -1.79
C GLU A 105 35.35 -3.16 -1.51
N GLU A 106 35.26 -3.53 -0.22
CA GLU A 106 34.80 -4.87 0.17
C GLU A 106 33.39 -5.17 -0.29
N ALA A 107 32.48 -4.19 -0.22
CA ALA A 107 31.10 -4.34 -0.71
C ALA A 107 31.06 -4.55 -2.23
N VAL A 108 31.87 -3.82 -3.00
CA VAL A 108 31.99 -4.00 -4.45
C VAL A 108 32.55 -5.37 -4.78
N GLU A 109 33.66 -5.78 -4.16
CA GLU A 109 34.28 -7.10 -4.38
C GLU A 109 33.29 -8.25 -4.12
N LEU A 110 32.58 -8.18 -2.99
CA LEU A 110 31.58 -9.19 -2.65
C LEU A 110 30.39 -9.17 -3.61
N THR A 111 29.98 -8.00 -4.07
CA THR A 111 28.89 -7.86 -5.04
C THR A 111 29.29 -8.44 -6.38
N GLU A 112 30.46 -8.11 -6.90
CA GLU A 112 30.99 -8.68 -8.14
C GLU A 112 31.13 -10.20 -8.05
N LYS A 113 31.67 -10.69 -6.93
CA LYS A 113 31.84 -12.13 -6.69
C LYS A 113 30.53 -12.90 -6.77
N TRP A 114 29.46 -12.36 -6.17
CA TRP A 114 28.21 -13.12 -6.01
C TRP A 114 27.14 -12.77 -7.05
N PHE A 115 27.05 -11.51 -7.47
CA PHE A 115 26.06 -11.07 -8.48
C PHE A 115 26.64 -11.00 -9.89
N GLY A 116 27.97 -10.95 -10.06
CA GLY A 116 28.59 -10.81 -11.38
C GLY A 116 28.28 -11.93 -12.36
N THR A 117 27.89 -13.11 -11.88
CA THR A 117 27.45 -14.25 -12.69
C THR A 117 25.98 -14.23 -13.05
N VAL A 118 25.17 -13.36 -12.42
CA VAL A 118 23.73 -13.28 -12.71
C VAL A 118 23.52 -12.54 -14.03
N PRO A 119 22.93 -13.17 -15.05
CA PRO A 119 22.80 -12.57 -16.37
C PRO A 119 21.83 -11.40 -16.38
N ARG A 120 22.13 -10.38 -17.19
CA ARG A 120 21.16 -9.33 -17.52
C ARG A 120 20.00 -9.95 -18.31
N ARG A 121 18.81 -9.37 -18.13
CA ARG A 121 17.60 -9.81 -18.83
C ARG A 121 16.92 -8.61 -19.49
N GLU A 122 16.06 -8.88 -20.44
CA GLU A 122 15.17 -7.87 -20.98
C GLU A 122 14.15 -7.49 -19.90
N VAL A 123 14.14 -6.21 -19.53
CA VAL A 123 13.23 -5.67 -18.51
C VAL A 123 12.13 -4.91 -19.24
N PRO A 124 10.86 -5.19 -18.96
CA PRO A 124 9.77 -4.50 -19.59
C PRO A 124 9.77 -3.01 -19.22
N VAL A 125 9.55 -2.17 -20.20
CA VAL A 125 9.34 -0.73 -19.97
C VAL A 125 8.04 -0.56 -19.19
N ARG A 126 8.10 0.21 -18.11
CA ARG A 126 6.92 0.53 -17.32
C ARG A 126 6.03 1.48 -18.11
N ASN A 127 4.91 0.96 -18.59
CA ASN A 127 3.89 1.71 -19.30
C ASN A 127 2.52 1.40 -18.68
N LEU A 128 2.19 2.11 -17.61
CA LEU A 128 0.91 1.96 -16.92
C LEU A 128 -0.07 3.02 -17.43
N PRO A 129 -1.37 2.68 -17.53
CA PRO A 129 -2.39 3.65 -17.88
C PRO A 129 -2.45 4.75 -16.80
N GLN A 130 -2.56 5.99 -17.22
CA GLN A 130 -2.82 7.08 -16.29
C GLN A 130 -4.27 7.01 -15.81
N GLU A 131 -4.47 7.30 -14.53
CA GLU A 131 -5.81 7.46 -13.99
C GLU A 131 -6.40 8.78 -14.53
N PRO A 132 -7.62 8.76 -15.08
CA PRO A 132 -8.29 9.98 -15.48
C PRO A 132 -8.65 10.84 -14.27
N GLU A 133 -8.77 12.14 -14.50
CA GLU A 133 -9.25 13.07 -13.48
C GLU A 133 -10.66 12.66 -13.01
N GLN A 134 -10.86 12.67 -11.70
CA GLN A 134 -12.16 12.40 -11.10
C GLN A 134 -12.97 13.69 -11.06
N THR A 135 -14.10 13.73 -11.77
CA THR A 135 -14.95 14.91 -11.89
C THR A 135 -16.18 14.88 -10.98
N GLU A 136 -16.45 13.74 -10.36
CA GLU A 136 -17.60 13.55 -9.47
C GLU A 136 -17.27 12.66 -8.28
N GLU A 137 -17.99 12.84 -7.19
CA GLU A 137 -17.86 11.99 -6.02
C GLU A 137 -18.36 10.58 -6.32
N ARG A 138 -17.65 9.57 -5.83
CA ARG A 138 -18.04 8.16 -5.89
C ARG A 138 -18.27 7.65 -4.48
N ARG A 139 -19.40 7.00 -4.27
CA ARG A 139 -19.85 6.58 -2.95
C ARG A 139 -20.25 5.12 -2.94
N LEU A 140 -19.92 4.43 -1.86
CA LEU A 140 -20.34 3.06 -1.61
C LEU A 140 -20.69 2.88 -0.12
N THR A 141 -21.87 2.35 0.12
CA THR A 141 -22.28 1.92 1.46
C THR A 141 -22.31 0.40 1.50
N VAL A 142 -21.72 -0.19 2.51
CA VAL A 142 -21.64 -1.65 2.68
C VAL A 142 -22.03 -2.00 4.10
N GLU A 143 -22.85 -3.04 4.23
CA GLU A 143 -23.20 -3.60 5.53
C GLU A 143 -22.26 -4.77 5.85
N ARG A 144 -21.71 -4.76 7.05
CA ARG A 144 -20.83 -5.79 7.60
C ARG A 144 -21.15 -6.03 9.09
N ASN A 145 -20.85 -7.23 9.55
CA ASN A 145 -20.91 -7.51 10.98
C ASN A 145 -19.66 -6.93 11.68
N VAL A 146 -19.72 -5.65 12.03
CA VAL A 146 -18.63 -4.90 12.65
C VAL A 146 -19.11 -4.26 13.94
N PRO A 147 -18.19 -3.97 14.89
CA PRO A 147 -18.56 -3.41 16.20
C PRO A 147 -19.17 -2.00 16.12
N LEU A 148 -18.72 -1.17 15.19
CA LEU A 148 -19.15 0.23 15.01
C LEU A 148 -19.22 0.55 13.52
N ASP A 149 -20.05 1.52 13.17
CA ASP A 149 -19.98 2.12 11.84
C ASP A 149 -18.62 2.80 11.61
N SER A 150 -18.22 2.92 10.36
CA SER A 150 -16.96 3.57 10.02
C SER A 150 -17.09 4.33 8.70
N LEU A 151 -16.49 5.52 8.68
CA LEU A 151 -16.40 6.40 7.54
C LEU A 151 -14.99 6.33 6.95
N PHE A 152 -14.90 6.11 5.63
CA PHE A 152 -13.64 6.15 4.89
C PHE A 152 -13.78 7.10 3.72
N MET A 153 -12.94 8.13 3.67
CA MET A 153 -12.88 9.10 2.59
C MET A 153 -11.50 9.03 1.94
N ALA A 154 -11.45 9.21 0.63
CA ALA A 154 -10.17 9.26 -0.10
C ALA A 154 -10.21 10.35 -1.16
N TYR A 155 -9.11 11.07 -1.29
CA TYR A 155 -8.88 12.10 -2.27
C TYR A 155 -7.62 11.77 -3.07
N HIS A 156 -7.64 12.02 -4.37
CA HIS A 156 -6.43 11.89 -5.18
C HIS A 156 -5.35 12.88 -4.74
N MET A 157 -4.11 12.40 -4.70
CA MET A 157 -2.95 13.24 -4.43
C MET A 157 -1.84 12.95 -5.44
N CYS A 158 -0.80 13.79 -5.45
CA CYS A 158 0.38 13.61 -6.28
C CYS A 158 1.18 12.35 -5.96
N ASP A 159 2.11 11.99 -6.85
CA ASP A 159 3.10 10.95 -6.61
C ASP A 159 4.18 11.40 -5.60
N HIS A 160 4.92 10.44 -5.04
CA HIS A 160 5.89 10.71 -3.96
C HIS A 160 7.13 11.50 -4.40
N ARG A 161 7.34 11.77 -5.68
CA ARG A 161 8.43 12.60 -6.22
C ARG A 161 8.00 14.04 -6.49
N HIS A 162 6.70 14.28 -6.43
CA HIS A 162 6.17 15.64 -6.60
C HIS A 162 6.51 16.50 -5.37
N PRO A 163 6.87 17.80 -5.54
CA PRO A 163 7.16 18.69 -4.41
C PRO A 163 6.05 18.75 -3.36
N ASP A 164 4.80 18.73 -3.80
CA ASP A 164 3.63 18.81 -2.92
C ASP A 164 3.39 17.54 -2.09
N TYR A 165 4.14 16.46 -2.34
CA TYR A 165 4.01 15.25 -1.52
C TYR A 165 4.22 15.53 -0.03
N TYR A 166 5.24 16.31 0.30
CA TYR A 166 5.51 16.70 1.69
C TYR A 166 4.47 17.65 2.26
N VAL A 167 3.78 18.44 1.40
CA VAL A 167 2.65 19.25 1.84
C VAL A 167 1.49 18.36 2.28
N PHE A 168 1.17 17.31 1.53
CA PHE A 168 0.15 16.34 1.94
C PHE A 168 0.55 15.55 3.20
N ASP A 169 1.82 15.24 3.38
CA ASP A 169 2.34 14.57 4.57
C ASP A 169 2.13 15.45 5.81
N ILE A 170 2.58 16.71 5.75
CA ILE A 170 2.36 17.69 6.82
C ILE A 170 0.86 17.94 7.06
N LEU A 171 0.06 18.01 5.99
CA LEU A 171 -1.39 18.19 6.10
C LEU A 171 -2.02 17.03 6.88
N SER A 172 -1.60 15.80 6.65
CA SER A 172 -2.08 14.64 7.40
C SER A 172 -1.72 14.75 8.88
N ASP A 173 -0.53 15.25 9.20
CA ASP A 173 -0.08 15.48 10.58
C ASP A 173 -0.90 16.59 11.28
N VAL A 174 -1.11 17.71 10.61
CA VAL A 174 -1.96 18.82 11.14
C VAL A 174 -3.37 18.33 11.42
N LEU A 175 -3.91 17.48 10.57
CA LEU A 175 -5.27 16.95 10.73
C LEU A 175 -5.38 15.89 11.82
N SER A 176 -4.43 14.96 11.96
CA SER A 176 -4.65 13.82 12.85
C SER A 176 -3.47 13.39 13.74
N ASN A 177 -2.28 13.96 13.60
CA ASN A 177 -1.14 13.51 14.38
C ASN A 177 -1.14 14.09 15.81
N GLY A 178 -1.56 13.26 16.75
CA GLY A 178 -1.57 13.60 18.18
C GLY A 178 -2.85 14.31 18.65
N ARG A 179 -2.92 14.52 19.96
CA ARG A 179 -4.14 15.05 20.62
C ARG A 179 -4.48 16.51 20.28
N SER A 180 -3.50 17.29 19.88
CA SER A 180 -3.67 18.70 19.49
C SER A 180 -4.00 18.88 18.01
N SER A 181 -4.04 17.80 17.23
CA SER A 181 -4.41 17.85 15.84
C SER A 181 -5.89 18.20 15.65
N ARG A 182 -6.22 18.85 14.53
CA ARG A 182 -7.53 19.48 14.30
C ARG A 182 -8.70 18.50 14.42
N LEU A 183 -8.65 17.37 13.70
CA LEU A 183 -9.71 16.36 13.75
C LEU A 183 -9.86 15.77 15.15
N ASN A 184 -8.73 15.52 15.84
CA ASN A 184 -8.79 14.98 17.19
C ASN A 184 -9.38 15.99 18.17
N GLN A 185 -8.91 17.24 18.16
CA GLN A 185 -9.38 18.28 19.06
C GLN A 185 -10.86 18.59 18.81
N HIS A 186 -11.26 18.89 17.57
CA HIS A 186 -12.60 19.37 17.29
C HIS A 186 -13.64 18.25 17.23
N LEU A 187 -13.31 17.10 16.60
CA LEU A 187 -14.30 16.06 16.35
C LEU A 187 -14.31 14.95 17.40
N VAL A 188 -13.17 14.69 18.07
CA VAL A 188 -13.11 13.67 19.12
C VAL A 188 -13.31 14.29 20.49
N GLN A 189 -12.53 15.33 20.85
CA GLN A 189 -12.53 15.86 22.21
C GLN A 189 -13.69 16.84 22.47
N GLU A 190 -13.90 17.83 21.58
CA GLU A 190 -14.89 18.88 21.76
C GLU A 190 -16.31 18.40 21.38
N LYS A 191 -16.51 18.01 20.11
CA LYS A 191 -17.82 17.62 19.59
C LYS A 191 -18.22 16.18 19.91
N GLN A 192 -17.25 15.32 20.28
CA GLN A 192 -17.44 13.90 20.60
C GLN A 192 -18.18 13.10 19.52
N LEU A 193 -18.03 13.51 18.24
CA LEU A 193 -18.68 12.87 17.10
C LEU A 193 -17.95 11.59 16.65
N PHE A 194 -16.67 11.46 17.00
CA PHE A 194 -15.86 10.29 16.68
C PHE A 194 -15.22 9.70 17.93
N SER A 195 -15.14 8.39 18.00
CA SER A 195 -14.31 7.67 18.96
C SER A 195 -12.84 7.67 18.55
N SER A 196 -12.58 7.65 17.24
CA SER A 196 -11.26 7.86 16.65
C SER A 196 -11.42 8.34 15.20
N ILE A 197 -10.48 9.18 14.77
CA ILE A 197 -10.40 9.64 13.39
C ILE A 197 -8.94 9.90 13.05
N ASP A 198 -8.52 9.45 11.87
CA ASP A 198 -7.15 9.57 11.38
C ASP A 198 -7.15 10.11 9.94
N ALA A 199 -6.15 10.89 9.60
CA ALA A 199 -5.81 11.30 8.25
C ALA A 199 -4.39 10.81 7.92
N TYR A 200 -4.21 10.22 6.75
CA TYR A 200 -2.91 9.70 6.32
C TYR A 200 -2.79 9.66 4.81
N ILE A 201 -1.56 9.62 4.31
CA ILE A 201 -1.28 9.49 2.90
C ILE A 201 -0.89 8.06 2.53
N SER A 202 -1.29 7.63 1.35
CA SER A 202 -0.80 6.41 0.70
C SER A 202 -0.07 6.78 -0.59
N GLY A 203 1.12 7.36 -0.41
CA GLY A 203 1.97 7.78 -1.52
C GLY A 203 2.68 6.59 -2.16
N SER A 204 2.89 6.67 -3.47
CA SER A 204 3.58 5.66 -4.25
C SER A 204 4.31 6.30 -5.44
N VAL A 205 4.85 5.48 -6.33
CA VAL A 205 5.56 5.94 -7.55
C VAL A 205 4.65 6.74 -8.48
N ASP A 206 3.36 6.38 -8.55
CA ASP A 206 2.33 7.13 -9.25
C ASP A 206 1.42 7.84 -8.26
N ALA A 207 0.47 8.65 -8.76
CA ALA A 207 -0.48 9.40 -7.95
C ALA A 207 -1.16 8.51 -6.88
N GLY A 208 -1.07 8.96 -5.64
CA GLY A 208 -1.57 8.27 -4.47
C GLY A 208 -2.93 8.78 -4.00
N LEU A 209 -3.26 8.45 -2.76
CA LEU A 209 -4.49 8.88 -2.11
C LEU A 209 -4.18 9.50 -0.74
N PHE A 210 -4.88 10.57 -0.44
CA PHE A 210 -5.02 11.13 0.89
C PHE A 210 -6.28 10.52 1.52
N HIS A 211 -6.16 9.94 2.69
CA HIS A 211 -7.23 9.21 3.35
C HIS A 211 -7.67 9.93 4.62
N ILE A 212 -8.97 9.86 4.90
CA ILE A 212 -9.53 10.14 6.22
C ILE A 212 -10.35 8.91 6.60
N ALA A 213 -10.06 8.35 7.78
CA ALA A 213 -10.72 7.16 8.30
C ALA A 213 -11.20 7.43 9.72
N GLY A 214 -12.48 7.29 9.97
CA GLY A 214 -13.04 7.59 11.27
C GLY A 214 -14.10 6.58 11.73
N LYS A 215 -14.18 6.40 13.05
CA LYS A 215 -15.23 5.62 13.70
C LYS A 215 -16.13 6.59 14.47
N PRO A 216 -17.34 6.87 13.98
CA PRO A 216 -18.29 7.70 14.71
C PRO A 216 -18.58 7.16 16.10
N SER A 217 -18.89 8.06 17.03
CA SER A 217 -19.33 7.69 18.36
C SER A 217 -20.71 7.02 18.32
N ALA A 218 -21.03 6.21 19.31
CA ALA A 218 -22.32 5.54 19.37
C ALA A 218 -23.48 6.53 19.27
N GLY A 219 -24.43 6.28 18.36
CA GLY A 219 -25.59 7.14 18.11
C GLY A 219 -25.35 8.32 17.15
N VAL A 220 -24.13 8.48 16.65
CA VAL A 220 -23.81 9.47 15.59
C VAL A 220 -24.01 8.82 14.24
N SER A 221 -24.84 9.43 13.37
CA SER A 221 -25.05 8.92 12.00
C SER A 221 -23.84 9.17 11.11
N LEU A 222 -23.67 8.35 10.07
CA LEU A 222 -22.58 8.52 9.10
C LEU A 222 -22.68 9.86 8.34
N GLU A 223 -23.91 10.35 8.09
CA GLU A 223 -24.15 11.64 7.42
C GLU A 223 -23.67 12.81 8.28
N LEU A 224 -23.96 12.78 9.60
CA LEU A 224 -23.51 13.80 10.52
C LEU A 224 -21.98 13.75 10.69
N ALA A 225 -21.40 12.54 10.80
CA ALA A 225 -19.98 12.33 10.87
C ALA A 225 -19.25 12.88 9.63
N GLU A 226 -19.76 12.56 8.45
CA GLU A 226 -19.21 13.06 7.19
C GLU A 226 -19.28 14.59 7.07
N ALA A 227 -20.45 15.17 7.37
CA ALA A 227 -20.62 16.63 7.35
C ALA A 227 -19.62 17.33 8.28
N ALA A 228 -19.40 16.78 9.47
CA ALA A 228 -18.45 17.34 10.43
C ALA A 228 -16.99 17.29 9.93
N VAL A 229 -16.61 16.23 9.20
CA VAL A 229 -15.28 16.15 8.59
C VAL A 229 -15.15 17.17 7.46
N ARG A 230 -16.16 17.31 6.60
CA ARG A 230 -16.16 18.31 5.51
C ARG A 230 -16.07 19.73 6.05
N ASP A 231 -16.86 20.06 7.07
CA ASP A 231 -16.81 21.38 7.72
C ASP A 231 -15.39 21.68 8.26
N GLU A 232 -14.71 20.70 8.82
CA GLU A 232 -13.36 20.90 9.34
C GLU A 232 -12.32 21.08 8.24
N LEU A 233 -12.47 20.40 7.10
CA LEU A 233 -11.63 20.60 5.93
C LEU A 233 -11.87 21.98 5.29
N ASP A 234 -13.13 22.41 5.20
CA ASP A 234 -13.50 23.72 4.68
C ASP A 234 -12.95 24.86 5.56
N ARG A 235 -12.99 24.69 6.88
CA ARG A 235 -12.37 25.63 7.82
C ARG A 235 -10.86 25.71 7.66
N LEU A 236 -10.19 24.58 7.46
CA LEU A 236 -8.74 24.56 7.22
C LEU A 236 -8.34 25.31 5.95
N GLN A 237 -9.19 25.32 4.92
CA GLN A 237 -8.93 26.08 3.69
C GLN A 237 -9.09 27.59 3.85
N GLN A 238 -9.80 28.05 4.86
CA GLN A 238 -10.09 29.47 5.10
C GLN A 238 -9.13 30.14 6.08
N GLU A 239 -8.40 29.36 6.86
CA GLU A 239 -7.41 29.80 7.85
C GLU A 239 -5.99 29.78 7.28
#